data_8e0d475e955322489bcce209fb76f59f
#
_entry.id   8e0d475e955322489bcce209fb76f59f
#
_cell.length_a   1.000
_cell.length_b   1.000
_cell.length_c   1.000
_cell.angle_alpha   90.00
_cell.angle_beta   90.00
_cell.angle_gamma   90.00
#
_symmetry.space_group_name_H-M   'P 1'
#
loop_
_entity.id
_entity.type
_entity.pdbx_description
1 polymer ?
#
loop_
_entity_poly.entity_id
_entity_poly.type
_entity_poly.pdbx_seq_one_letter_code
_entity_poly.pdbx_strand_id
1 'polypeptide(L)'
;MFPFHYKVICQKGNWYVFGFCHKHQKFMVYSLSRMKDLIILDEFNFIEDFEKHIHIDPNIGIWNNDVEPIKIELLFSKKINTNILERTWHKDQDCKQNDDGSVYLSFTSNQAQELKYWIMSFGSAVKVLSPETLREDIKKELLKSIENF
;
A
#
# COMPACT_ATOMS: atom_id res chain seq x y z
N MET A 1 23.97 14.55 5.43
CA MET A 1 24.12 13.26 6.14
C MET A 1 22.88 12.45 5.82
N PHE A 2 23.03 11.30 5.19
CA PHE A 2 21.93 10.50 4.67
C PHE A 2 21.42 9.49 5.69
N PRO A 3 20.20 8.94 5.50
CA PRO A 3 19.54 8.14 6.51
C PRO A 3 20.26 6.82 6.78
N PHE A 4 20.20 6.38 8.02
CA PHE A 4 20.52 5.00 8.36
C PHE A 4 19.48 4.07 7.74
N HIS A 5 19.95 2.98 7.11
CA HIS A 5 19.08 2.06 6.40
C HIS A 5 18.69 0.93 7.33
N TYR A 6 17.39 0.68 7.45
CA TYR A 6 16.88 -0.35 8.32
C TYR A 6 16.24 -1.53 7.57
N LYS A 7 15.65 -1.27 6.42
CA LYS A 7 14.98 -2.31 5.65
C LYS A 7 15.01 -2.02 4.15
N VAL A 8 15.35 -3.04 3.37
CA VAL A 8 15.27 -3.00 1.92
C VAL A 8 14.03 -3.77 1.48
N ILE A 9 13.24 -3.19 0.58
CA ILE A 9 11.97 -3.73 0.13
C ILE A 9 11.94 -3.70 -1.39
N CYS A 10 11.50 -4.81 -2.00
CA CYS A 10 11.18 -4.85 -3.42
C CYS A 10 9.67 -4.78 -3.61
N GLN A 11 9.18 -3.76 -4.31
CA GLN A 11 7.76 -3.63 -4.64
C GLN A 11 7.59 -3.36 -6.14
N LYS A 12 6.80 -4.18 -6.79
CA LYS A 12 6.51 -4.06 -8.24
C LYS A 12 7.79 -3.91 -9.08
N GLY A 13 8.85 -4.66 -8.73
CA GLY A 13 10.13 -4.63 -9.42
C GLY A 13 11.06 -3.46 -9.08
N ASN A 14 10.65 -2.55 -8.22
CA ASN A 14 11.48 -1.44 -7.75
C ASN A 14 11.98 -1.69 -6.33
N TRP A 15 13.24 -1.33 -6.09
CA TRP A 15 13.87 -1.45 -4.79
C TRP A 15 13.80 -0.14 -4.02
N TYR A 16 13.44 -0.27 -2.75
CA TYR A 16 13.29 0.85 -1.83
C TYR A 16 14.04 0.57 -0.53
N VAL A 17 14.52 1.63 0.09
CA VAL A 17 15.11 1.60 1.42
C VAL A 17 14.22 2.41 2.35
N PHE A 18 13.86 1.79 3.45
CA PHE A 18 13.18 2.43 4.55
C PHE A 18 14.19 2.78 5.63
N GLY A 19 14.21 4.04 6.08
CA GLY A 19 15.18 4.49 7.06
C GLY A 19 14.82 5.82 7.70
N PHE A 20 15.50 6.15 8.80
CA PHE A 20 15.31 7.41 9.51
C PHE A 20 16.09 8.54 8.84
N CYS A 21 15.41 9.62 8.53
CA CYS A 21 16.00 10.82 7.94
C CYS A 21 16.34 11.85 9.02
N HIS A 22 17.62 12.04 9.33
CA HIS A 22 18.06 13.02 10.32
C HIS A 22 17.69 14.46 9.95
N LYS A 23 17.65 14.79 8.66
CA LYS A 23 17.27 16.13 8.21
C LYS A 23 15.80 16.43 8.50
N HIS A 24 14.92 15.47 8.33
CA HIS A 24 13.48 15.63 8.51
C HIS A 24 12.97 15.06 9.84
N GLN A 25 13.87 14.43 10.66
CA GLN A 25 13.54 13.82 11.96
C GLN A 25 12.38 12.83 11.89
N LYS A 26 12.30 12.06 10.79
CA LYS A 26 11.25 11.05 10.59
C LYS A 26 11.70 9.90 9.72
N PHE A 27 10.98 8.80 9.79
CA PHE A 27 11.16 7.67 8.89
C PHE A 27 10.65 8.01 7.48
N MET A 28 11.43 7.62 6.48
CA MET A 28 11.13 7.88 5.07
C MET A 28 11.44 6.67 4.22
N VAL A 29 10.78 6.59 3.06
CA VAL A 29 11.03 5.60 2.03
C VAL A 29 11.81 6.25 0.89
N TYR A 30 12.91 5.63 0.49
CA TYR A 30 13.77 6.11 -0.58
C TYR A 30 13.87 5.07 -1.70
N SER A 31 13.71 5.50 -2.94
CA SER A 31 13.96 4.64 -4.10
C SER A 31 15.46 4.49 -4.33
N LEU A 32 15.96 3.24 -4.37
CA LEU A 32 17.37 2.96 -4.66
C LEU A 32 17.81 3.53 -6.02
N SER A 33 16.94 3.48 -7.02
CA SER A 33 17.22 4.01 -8.37
C SER A 33 17.48 5.52 -8.42
N ARG A 34 17.07 6.25 -7.39
CA ARG A 34 17.24 7.71 -7.28
C ARG A 34 18.39 8.12 -6.37
N MET A 35 19.05 7.16 -5.73
CA MET A 35 20.21 7.43 -4.87
C MET A 35 21.44 7.71 -5.72
N LYS A 36 22.21 8.70 -5.31
CA LYS A 36 23.51 9.09 -5.90
C LYS A 36 24.51 9.29 -4.79
N ASP A 37 25.79 9.13 -5.11
CA ASP A 37 26.93 9.45 -4.22
C ASP A 37 26.82 8.75 -2.85
N LEU A 38 26.51 7.45 -2.87
CA LEU A 38 26.43 6.65 -1.65
C LEU A 38 27.80 6.50 -1.00
N ILE A 39 27.86 6.77 0.30
CA ILE A 39 29.06 6.62 1.13
C ILE A 39 28.75 5.61 2.22
N ILE A 40 29.65 4.64 2.38
CA ILE A 40 29.59 3.69 3.49
C ILE A 40 30.27 4.36 4.70
N LEU A 41 29.56 4.39 5.82
CA LEU A 41 30.07 4.89 7.09
C LEU A 41 30.36 3.71 8.02
N ASP A 42 31.37 3.86 8.87
CA ASP A 42 31.79 2.79 9.79
C ASP A 42 30.89 2.67 11.02
N GLU A 43 30.07 3.68 11.31
CA GLU A 43 29.20 3.70 12.48
C GLU A 43 27.73 3.54 12.10
N PHE A 44 27.06 2.61 12.78
CA PHE A 44 25.64 2.36 12.67
C PHE A 44 24.99 2.42 14.04
N ASN A 45 24.08 3.38 14.22
CA ASN A 45 23.23 3.46 15.39
C ASN A 45 21.86 2.85 15.09
N PHE A 46 21.59 1.72 15.70
CA PHE A 46 20.29 1.07 15.59
C PHE A 46 19.24 1.82 16.43
N ILE A 47 18.10 2.12 15.82
CA ILE A 47 16.95 2.66 16.56
C ILE A 47 16.08 1.48 17.00
N GLU A 48 15.92 1.35 18.31
CA GLU A 48 15.02 0.36 18.89
C GLU A 48 13.58 0.61 18.41
N ASP A 49 12.80 -0.46 18.33
CA ASP A 49 11.39 -0.40 17.90
C ASP A 49 11.14 0.10 16.47
N PHE A 50 12.17 0.06 15.61
CA PHE A 50 12.06 0.44 14.22
C PHE A 50 10.82 -0.15 13.50
N GLU A 51 10.46 -1.39 13.78
CA GLU A 51 9.32 -2.04 13.16
C GLU A 51 7.97 -1.40 13.51
N LYS A 52 7.87 -0.72 14.66
CA LYS A 52 6.67 0.03 15.05
C LYS A 52 6.41 1.24 14.16
N HIS A 53 7.46 1.74 13.49
CA HIS A 53 7.38 2.90 12.59
C HIS A 53 7.15 2.51 11.13
N ILE A 54 7.12 1.20 10.82
CA ILE A 54 6.89 0.71 9.47
C ILE A 54 5.42 0.36 9.29
N HIS A 55 4.70 1.23 8.59
CA HIS A 55 3.33 0.98 8.13
C HIS A 55 3.33 0.63 6.64
N ILE A 56 4.06 -0.43 6.28
CA ILE A 56 4.18 -0.87 4.90
C ILE A 56 3.27 -2.07 4.69
N ASP A 57 2.42 -1.97 3.68
CA ASP A 57 1.73 -3.12 3.11
C ASP A 57 2.34 -3.43 1.74
N PRO A 58 3.17 -4.48 1.64
CA PRO A 58 3.87 -4.81 0.39
C PRO A 58 2.94 -5.09 -0.79
N ASN A 59 1.69 -5.49 -0.52
CA ASN A 59 0.71 -5.81 -1.55
C ASN A 59 -0.02 -4.56 -2.07
N ILE A 60 -0.17 -3.53 -1.23
CA ILE A 60 -0.92 -2.33 -1.54
C ILE A 60 0.01 -1.13 -1.76
N GLY A 61 0.82 -0.78 -0.77
CA GLY A 61 1.69 0.38 -0.84
C GLY A 61 2.82 0.36 0.18
N ILE A 62 3.87 1.12 -0.11
CA ILE A 62 5.09 1.20 0.72
C ILE A 62 5.28 2.59 1.34
N TRP A 63 4.39 3.53 1.06
CA TRP A 63 4.54 4.88 1.55
C TRP A 63 4.10 4.97 3.01
N ASN A 64 4.96 5.54 3.85
CA ASN A 64 4.61 5.83 5.23
C ASN A 64 3.86 7.17 5.27
N ASN A 65 2.54 7.09 5.33
CA ASN A 65 1.67 8.27 5.39
C ASN A 65 1.28 8.54 6.85
N ASP A 66 1.48 9.78 7.28
CA ASP A 66 1.05 10.28 8.60
C ASP A 66 -0.48 10.58 8.62
N VAL A 67 -1.26 9.69 8.00
CA VAL A 67 -2.72 9.81 7.89
C VAL A 67 -3.36 8.69 8.69
N GLU A 68 -4.43 9.01 9.41
CA GLU A 68 -5.19 8.02 10.17
C GLU A 68 -5.69 6.89 9.26
N PRO A 69 -5.46 5.63 9.67
CA PRO A 69 -5.93 4.48 8.91
C PRO A 69 -7.46 4.45 8.83
N ILE A 70 -7.98 4.12 7.66
CA ILE A 70 -9.41 3.96 7.41
C ILE A 70 -9.76 2.52 7.12
N LYS A 71 -10.94 2.10 7.55
CA LYS A 71 -11.47 0.77 7.24
C LYS A 71 -11.96 0.74 5.79
N ILE A 72 -11.45 -0.24 5.04
CA ILE A 72 -11.80 -0.49 3.66
C ILE A 72 -12.67 -1.74 3.58
N GLU A 73 -13.72 -1.69 2.81
CA GLU A 73 -14.60 -2.82 2.56
C GLU A 73 -14.87 -2.96 1.07
N LEU A 74 -14.56 -4.13 0.54
CA LEU A 74 -14.61 -4.44 -0.89
C LEU A 74 -15.43 -5.70 -1.13
N LEU A 75 -16.12 -5.74 -2.27
CA LEU A 75 -16.80 -6.92 -2.76
C LEU A 75 -16.27 -7.27 -4.14
N PHE A 76 -15.66 -8.43 -4.26
CA PHE A 76 -15.15 -8.96 -5.51
C PHE A 76 -16.14 -9.91 -6.17
N SER A 77 -16.21 -9.84 -7.48
CA SER A 77 -17.07 -10.73 -8.26
C SER A 77 -16.57 -12.17 -8.23
N LYS A 78 -17.47 -13.13 -8.36
CA LYS A 78 -17.15 -14.57 -8.44
C LYS A 78 -16.15 -14.93 -9.53
N LYS A 79 -15.96 -14.09 -10.55
CA LYS A 79 -15.04 -14.34 -11.65
C LYS A 79 -13.57 -14.37 -11.22
N ILE A 80 -13.24 -13.70 -10.12
CA ILE A 80 -11.88 -13.58 -9.60
C ILE A 80 -11.75 -14.06 -8.14
N ASN A 81 -12.74 -14.79 -7.65
CA ASN A 81 -12.77 -15.23 -6.25
C ASN A 81 -11.54 -16.04 -5.83
N THR A 82 -11.08 -16.96 -6.65
CA THR A 82 -9.87 -17.78 -6.40
C THR A 82 -8.66 -16.87 -6.19
N ASN A 83 -8.45 -15.91 -7.07
CA ASN A 83 -7.31 -14.98 -6.98
C ASN A 83 -7.32 -14.17 -5.68
N ILE A 84 -8.52 -13.84 -5.17
CA ILE A 84 -8.67 -13.07 -3.94
C ILE A 84 -8.46 -13.95 -2.71
N LEU A 85 -9.01 -15.16 -2.71
CA LEU A 85 -8.96 -16.09 -1.59
C LEU A 85 -7.57 -16.72 -1.37
N GLU A 86 -6.79 -16.93 -2.43
CA GLU A 86 -5.46 -17.57 -2.35
C GLU A 86 -4.36 -16.67 -1.76
N ARG A 87 -4.64 -15.36 -1.55
CA ARG A 87 -3.62 -14.39 -1.15
C ARG A 87 -3.98 -13.71 0.17
N THR A 88 -2.96 -13.44 0.95
CA THR A 88 -3.05 -12.48 2.04
C THR A 88 -2.73 -11.09 1.49
N TRP A 89 -3.75 -10.24 1.38
CA TRP A 89 -3.64 -8.88 0.85
C TRP A 89 -3.20 -7.87 1.93
N HIS A 90 -3.65 -8.10 3.16
CA HIS A 90 -3.30 -7.28 4.32
C HIS A 90 -3.22 -8.17 5.56
N LYS A 91 -2.32 -7.85 6.50
CA LYS A 91 -2.13 -8.63 7.75
C LYS A 91 -3.39 -8.73 8.61
N ASP A 92 -4.22 -7.69 8.60
CA ASP A 92 -5.44 -7.58 9.41
C ASP A 92 -6.71 -7.79 8.57
N GLN A 93 -6.61 -8.51 7.44
CA GLN A 93 -7.76 -8.72 6.57
C GLN A 93 -8.79 -9.68 7.17
N ASP A 94 -10.07 -9.34 6.95
CA ASP A 94 -11.18 -10.30 7.02
C ASP A 94 -11.63 -10.59 5.58
N CYS A 95 -11.54 -11.87 5.18
CA CYS A 95 -11.82 -12.31 3.83
C CYS A 95 -12.82 -13.47 3.87
N LYS A 96 -13.98 -13.31 3.24
CA LYS A 96 -15.08 -14.29 3.27
C LYS A 96 -15.69 -14.47 1.89
N GLN A 97 -15.92 -15.72 1.51
CA GLN A 97 -16.71 -16.04 0.33
C GLN A 97 -18.20 -16.07 0.71
N ASN A 98 -19.03 -15.43 -0.09
CA ASN A 98 -20.49 -15.47 0.01
C ASN A 98 -21.07 -16.67 -0.76
N ASP A 99 -22.35 -16.99 -0.50
CA ASP A 99 -23.05 -18.13 -1.13
C ASP A 99 -23.16 -17.98 -2.66
N ASP A 100 -23.19 -16.74 -3.17
CA ASP A 100 -23.23 -16.45 -4.62
C ASP A 100 -21.84 -16.56 -5.30
N GLY A 101 -20.81 -16.91 -4.54
CA GLY A 101 -19.42 -17.04 -4.98
C GLY A 101 -18.65 -15.71 -5.03
N SER A 102 -19.26 -14.57 -4.69
CA SER A 102 -18.55 -13.31 -4.49
C SER A 102 -17.67 -13.37 -3.25
N VAL A 103 -16.67 -12.48 -3.13
CA VAL A 103 -15.76 -12.44 -1.99
C VAL A 103 -15.78 -11.06 -1.35
N TYR A 104 -16.13 -11.03 -0.07
CA TYR A 104 -15.97 -9.86 0.77
C TYR A 104 -14.55 -9.82 1.32
N LEU A 105 -13.91 -8.66 1.23
CA LEU A 105 -12.59 -8.38 1.78
C LEU A 105 -12.62 -7.07 2.54
N SER A 106 -12.18 -7.07 3.80
CA SER A 106 -11.99 -5.84 4.56
C SER A 106 -10.66 -5.81 5.28
N PHE A 107 -10.11 -4.62 5.44
CA PHE A 107 -8.88 -4.34 6.19
C PHE A 107 -8.79 -2.85 6.50
N THR A 108 -7.79 -2.46 7.30
CA THR A 108 -7.55 -1.06 7.66
C THR A 108 -6.25 -0.58 7.04
N SER A 109 -6.27 0.55 6.30
CA SER A 109 -5.09 1.07 5.62
C SER A 109 -5.02 2.60 5.66
N ASN A 110 -3.81 3.14 5.69
CA ASN A 110 -3.52 4.57 5.49
C ASN A 110 -2.95 4.88 4.09
N GLN A 111 -2.94 3.90 3.19
CA GLN A 111 -2.36 3.96 1.84
C GLN A 111 -3.40 4.36 0.78
N ALA A 112 -4.15 5.45 1.02
CA ALA A 112 -5.34 5.78 0.23
C ALA A 112 -5.07 5.88 -1.29
N GLN A 113 -3.94 6.45 -1.71
CA GLN A 113 -3.64 6.63 -3.13
C GLN A 113 -3.25 5.32 -3.82
N GLU A 114 -2.35 4.54 -3.21
CA GLU A 114 -1.93 3.24 -3.73
C GLU A 114 -3.11 2.28 -3.77
N LEU A 115 -3.94 2.33 -2.73
CA LEU A 115 -5.15 1.54 -2.62
C LEU A 115 -6.14 1.85 -3.76
N LYS A 116 -6.31 3.12 -4.11
CA LYS A 116 -7.14 3.53 -5.24
C LYS A 116 -6.69 2.84 -6.53
N TYR A 117 -5.41 2.90 -6.88
CA TYR A 117 -4.87 2.26 -8.09
C TYR A 117 -4.92 0.74 -8.02
N TRP A 118 -4.67 0.17 -6.85
CA TRP A 118 -4.80 -1.27 -6.65
C TRP A 118 -6.24 -1.75 -6.89
N ILE A 119 -7.23 -1.07 -6.34
CA ILE A 119 -8.65 -1.37 -6.57
C ILE A 119 -8.99 -1.22 -8.07
N MET A 120 -8.58 -0.13 -8.70
CA MET A 120 -8.84 0.12 -10.12
C MET A 120 -8.24 -0.95 -11.03
N SER A 121 -7.15 -1.62 -10.62
CA SER A 121 -6.56 -2.71 -11.40
C SER A 121 -7.46 -3.93 -11.59
N PHE A 122 -8.50 -4.10 -10.78
CA PHE A 122 -9.50 -5.16 -10.91
C PHE A 122 -10.67 -4.77 -11.85
N GLY A 123 -10.70 -3.54 -12.33
CA GLY A 123 -11.74 -3.05 -13.24
C GLY A 123 -13.15 -3.24 -12.68
N SER A 124 -14.05 -3.81 -13.48
CA SER A 124 -15.44 -4.05 -13.10
C SER A 124 -15.64 -5.24 -12.14
N ALA A 125 -14.57 -5.95 -11.80
CA ALA A 125 -14.65 -7.12 -10.93
C ALA A 125 -14.67 -6.78 -9.43
N VAL A 126 -14.54 -5.51 -9.06
CA VAL A 126 -14.55 -5.05 -7.67
C VAL A 126 -15.56 -3.94 -7.45
N LYS A 127 -16.21 -3.95 -6.29
CA LYS A 127 -17.08 -2.88 -5.80
C LYS A 127 -16.57 -2.40 -4.45
N VAL A 128 -16.39 -1.09 -4.31
CA VAL A 128 -16.07 -0.46 -3.02
C VAL A 128 -17.35 -0.31 -2.23
N LEU A 129 -17.43 -0.98 -1.08
CA LEU A 129 -18.57 -0.88 -0.17
C LEU A 129 -18.37 0.31 0.79
N SER A 130 -17.16 0.45 1.32
CA SER A 130 -16.76 1.50 2.27
C SER A 130 -15.28 1.83 2.12
N PRO A 131 -14.86 3.09 2.37
CA PRO A 131 -15.68 4.26 2.63
C PRO A 131 -16.22 4.93 1.35
N GLU A 132 -17.25 5.74 1.50
CA GLU A 132 -17.86 6.51 0.39
C GLU A 132 -16.85 7.43 -0.30
N THR A 133 -15.99 8.08 0.48
CA THR A 133 -14.96 9.00 -0.05
C THR A 133 -14.04 8.31 -1.04
N LEU A 134 -13.58 7.09 -0.76
CA LEU A 134 -12.75 6.30 -1.66
C LEU A 134 -13.52 5.90 -2.92
N ARG A 135 -14.79 5.54 -2.79
CA ARG A 135 -15.66 5.21 -3.92
C ARG A 135 -15.82 6.39 -4.87
N GLU A 136 -16.08 7.58 -4.33
CA GLU A 136 -16.24 8.80 -5.14
C GLU A 136 -14.91 9.23 -5.80
N ASP A 137 -13.77 9.06 -5.13
CA ASP A 137 -12.46 9.35 -5.71
C ASP A 137 -12.14 8.40 -6.87
N ILE A 138 -12.48 7.12 -6.75
CA ILE A 138 -12.31 6.14 -7.83
C ILE A 138 -13.22 6.48 -9.01
N LYS A 139 -14.48 6.85 -8.77
CA LYS A 139 -15.40 7.27 -9.84
C LYS A 139 -14.85 8.46 -10.61
N LYS A 140 -14.37 9.50 -9.92
CA LYS A 140 -13.77 10.69 -10.55
C LYS A 140 -12.57 10.31 -11.42
N GLU A 141 -11.71 9.41 -10.94
CA GLU A 141 -10.54 8.95 -11.70
C GLU A 141 -10.94 8.15 -12.94
N LEU A 142 -11.94 7.28 -12.83
CA LEU A 142 -12.45 6.52 -13.95
C LEU A 142 -13.08 7.43 -15.02
N LEU A 143 -13.83 8.46 -14.63
CA LEU A 143 -14.39 9.43 -15.57
C LEU A 143 -13.30 10.17 -16.34
N LYS A 144 -12.26 10.65 -15.65
CA LYS A 144 -11.08 11.25 -16.32
C LYS A 144 -10.36 10.25 -17.25
N SER A 145 -10.31 8.98 -16.87
CA SER A 145 -9.68 7.97 -17.70
C SER A 145 -10.44 7.77 -19.01
N ILE A 146 -11.78 7.84 -18.98
CA ILE A 146 -12.60 7.74 -20.20
C ILE A 146 -12.31 8.87 -21.18
N GLU A 147 -12.00 10.08 -20.70
CA GLU A 147 -11.68 11.23 -21.55
C GLU A 147 -10.38 11.03 -22.35
N ASN A 148 -9.54 10.06 -21.98
CA ASN A 148 -8.27 9.75 -22.65
C ASN A 148 -8.40 8.67 -23.74
N PHE A 149 -9.59 8.12 -23.95
CA PHE A 149 -9.89 7.09 -24.95
C PHE A 149 -11.00 7.51 -25.89
#